data_255ed0c0e072ede1c19ac299d61133b5
#
_entry.id   255ed0c0e072ede1c19ac299d61133b5
#
_cell.length_a   1.000
_cell.length_b   1.000
_cell.length_c   1.000
_cell.angle_alpha   90.00
_cell.angle_beta   90.00
_cell.angle_gamma   90.00
#
_symmetry.space_group_name_H-M   'P 1'
#
loop_
_entity.id
_entity.type
_entity.pdbx_description
1 polymer ?
#
loop_
_entity_poly.entity_id
_entity_poly.type
_entity_poly.pdbx_seq_one_letter_code
_entity_poly.pdbx_strand_id
1 'polypeptide(L)'
;VHVGCVHLGLREAHRQAQLQMLAEWTNALPEGEPVVIAGDFNDWRQRANHPLKVEAGLEEIFTRAHGRPARTFPVRFPLLRLDRIYVKNAHASSPTALALLNWRHLSDHAPLSAEIHL
;
A
#
# COMPACT_ATOMS: atom_id res chain seq x y z
N VAL A 1 -16.08 2.57 -7.33
CA VAL A 1 -14.78 2.21 -6.75
C VAL A 1 -14.81 2.39 -5.23
N HIS A 2 -14.20 1.48 -4.51
CA HIS A 2 -14.05 1.56 -3.04
C HIS A 2 -12.60 1.92 -2.72
N VAL A 3 -12.40 2.97 -1.93
CA VAL A 3 -11.07 3.46 -1.55
C VAL A 3 -10.93 3.43 -0.04
N GLY A 4 -9.89 2.76 0.45
CA GLY A 4 -9.54 2.72 1.85
C GLY A 4 -8.21 3.43 2.09
N CYS A 5 -8.14 4.27 3.13
CA CYS A 5 -6.91 4.85 3.62
C CYS A 5 -6.56 4.22 4.96
N VAL A 6 -5.30 3.83 5.14
CA VAL A 6 -4.87 3.12 6.34
C VAL A 6 -3.60 3.70 6.93
N HIS A 7 -3.48 3.55 8.25
CA HIS A 7 -2.25 3.79 8.98
C HIS A 7 -2.13 2.67 10.03
N LEU A 8 -1.37 1.64 9.71
CA LEU A 8 -1.29 0.45 10.56
C LEU A 8 -0.35 0.64 11.75
N GLY A 9 -0.54 -0.19 12.77
CA GLY A 9 0.21 -0.12 14.00
C GLY A 9 1.67 -0.53 13.86
N LEU A 10 2.49 -0.09 14.80
CA LEU A 10 3.92 -0.40 14.85
C LEU A 10 4.20 -1.84 15.35
N ARG A 11 3.29 -2.40 16.14
CA ARG A 11 3.45 -3.75 16.67
C ARG A 11 2.97 -4.79 15.66
N GLU A 12 3.76 -5.84 15.48
CA GLU A 12 3.45 -6.93 14.54
C GLU A 12 2.08 -7.55 14.81
N ALA A 13 1.75 -7.84 16.08
CA ALA A 13 0.47 -8.44 16.44
C ALA A 13 -0.72 -7.54 16.05
N HIS A 14 -0.59 -6.22 16.21
CA HIS A 14 -1.61 -5.26 15.80
C HIS A 14 -1.73 -5.21 14.27
N ARG A 15 -0.62 -5.21 13.55
CA ARG A 15 -0.64 -5.22 12.09
C ARG A 15 -1.31 -6.48 11.55
N GLN A 16 -1.01 -7.65 12.10
CA GLN A 16 -1.65 -8.90 11.66
C GLN A 16 -3.17 -8.86 11.85
N ALA A 17 -3.65 -8.35 12.99
CA ALA A 17 -5.08 -8.18 13.22
C ALA A 17 -5.69 -7.17 12.24
N GLN A 18 -5.01 -6.07 11.97
CA GLN A 18 -5.47 -5.04 11.03
C GLN A 18 -5.48 -5.55 9.57
N LEU A 19 -4.50 -6.34 9.17
CA LEU A 19 -4.48 -6.99 7.84
C LEU A 19 -5.66 -7.94 7.68
N GLN A 20 -6.00 -8.70 8.72
CA GLN A 20 -7.17 -9.55 8.74
C GLN A 20 -8.46 -8.74 8.54
N MET A 21 -8.58 -7.62 9.23
CA MET A 21 -9.72 -6.71 9.09
C MET A 21 -9.82 -6.12 7.67
N LEU A 22 -8.70 -5.77 7.07
CA LEU A 22 -8.67 -5.27 5.68
C LEU A 22 -9.11 -6.35 4.68
N ALA A 23 -8.66 -7.59 4.87
CA ALA A 23 -9.09 -8.69 4.03
C ALA A 23 -10.59 -8.95 4.16
N GLU A 24 -11.12 -8.94 5.37
CA GLU A 24 -12.55 -9.10 5.63
C GLU A 24 -13.37 -7.95 5.02
N TRP A 25 -12.92 -6.71 5.18
CA TRP A 25 -13.57 -5.55 4.56
C TRP A 25 -13.62 -5.68 3.05
N THR A 26 -12.50 -6.03 2.43
CA THR A 26 -12.40 -6.19 0.97
C THR A 26 -13.33 -7.30 0.47
N ASN A 27 -13.36 -8.43 1.18
CA ASN A 27 -14.18 -9.59 0.78
C ASN A 27 -15.67 -9.37 1.00
N ALA A 28 -16.06 -8.42 1.86
CA ALA A 28 -17.45 -8.05 2.07
C ALA A 28 -18.00 -7.11 0.99
N LEU A 29 -17.14 -6.52 0.16
CA LEU A 29 -17.56 -5.65 -0.94
C LEU A 29 -18.15 -6.47 -2.09
N PRO A 30 -19.05 -5.87 -2.92
CA PRO A 30 -19.60 -6.57 -4.07
C PRO A 30 -18.52 -7.10 -4.99
N GLU A 31 -18.70 -8.33 -5.49
CA GLU A 31 -17.75 -8.99 -6.37
C GLU A 31 -17.55 -8.20 -7.67
N GLY A 32 -16.30 -8.12 -8.13
CA GLY A 32 -15.97 -7.45 -9.40
C GLY A 32 -15.77 -5.94 -9.28
N GLU A 33 -16.14 -5.32 -8.18
CA GLU A 33 -15.94 -3.87 -8.03
C GLU A 33 -14.47 -3.52 -7.77
N PRO A 34 -13.98 -2.40 -8.36
CA PRO A 34 -12.62 -1.96 -8.12
C PRO A 34 -12.40 -1.49 -6.68
N VAL A 35 -11.25 -1.89 -6.11
CA VAL A 35 -10.84 -1.53 -4.75
C VAL A 35 -9.42 -0.97 -4.77
N VAL A 36 -9.21 0.13 -4.06
CA VAL A 36 -7.88 0.71 -3.82
C VAL A 36 -7.70 0.90 -2.32
N ILE A 37 -6.59 0.39 -1.79
CA ILE A 37 -6.21 0.62 -0.39
C ILE A 37 -4.82 1.24 -0.38
N ALA A 38 -4.66 2.38 0.26
CA ALA A 38 -3.39 3.09 0.32
C ALA A 38 -3.10 3.62 1.72
N GLY A 39 -1.84 3.79 2.03
CA GLY A 39 -1.39 4.40 3.28
C GLY A 39 -0.09 3.84 3.82
N ASP A 40 0.15 4.14 5.10
CA ASP A 40 1.30 3.64 5.83
C ASP A 40 0.96 2.29 6.49
N PHE A 41 1.57 1.24 5.99
CA PHE A 41 1.38 -0.11 6.48
C PHE A 41 2.33 -0.48 7.62
N ASN A 42 3.34 0.36 7.91
CA ASN A 42 4.38 0.10 8.90
C ASN A 42 5.00 -1.31 8.80
N ASP A 43 4.92 -1.90 7.62
CA ASP A 43 5.29 -3.28 7.34
C ASP A 43 6.69 -3.36 6.70
N TRP A 44 7.69 -2.88 7.42
CA TRP A 44 9.07 -2.88 6.92
C TRP A 44 9.63 -4.29 6.69
N ARG A 45 9.07 -5.31 7.33
CA ARG A 45 9.42 -6.72 7.10
C ARG A 45 8.71 -7.36 5.91
N GLN A 46 7.86 -6.60 5.23
CA GLN A 46 7.16 -7.01 4.01
C GLN A 46 6.30 -8.27 4.18
N ARG A 47 5.52 -8.32 5.24
CA ARG A 47 4.65 -9.46 5.58
C ARG A 47 3.19 -9.28 5.14
N ALA A 48 2.83 -8.11 4.61
CA ALA A 48 1.45 -7.79 4.24
C ALA A 48 1.06 -8.31 2.85
N ASN A 49 1.97 -8.29 1.87
CA ASN A 49 1.62 -8.58 0.48
C ASN A 49 1.03 -9.98 0.28
N HIS A 50 1.65 -10.99 0.88
CA HIS A 50 1.20 -12.38 0.68
C HIS A 50 -0.21 -12.61 1.25
N PRO A 51 -0.53 -12.32 2.53
CA PRO A 51 -1.87 -12.54 3.04
C PRO A 51 -2.93 -11.70 2.34
N LEU A 52 -2.65 -10.46 1.99
CA LEU A 52 -3.62 -9.62 1.28
C LEU A 52 -3.91 -10.15 -0.13
N LYS A 53 -2.92 -10.68 -0.82
CA LYS A 53 -3.11 -11.31 -2.13
C LYS A 53 -3.90 -12.61 -2.02
N VAL A 54 -3.49 -13.50 -1.14
CA VAL A 54 -4.10 -14.84 -1.00
C VAL A 54 -5.52 -14.76 -0.44
N GLU A 55 -5.74 -13.93 0.58
CA GLU A 55 -7.02 -13.87 1.28
C GLU A 55 -8.03 -12.90 0.65
N ALA A 56 -7.55 -11.83 0.00
CA ALA A 56 -8.42 -10.78 -0.51
C ALA A 56 -8.21 -10.42 -1.99
N GLY A 57 -7.24 -11.01 -2.66
CA GLY A 57 -6.95 -10.70 -4.06
C GLY A 57 -6.40 -9.30 -4.31
N LEU A 58 -5.82 -8.68 -3.28
CA LEU A 58 -5.20 -7.36 -3.38
C LEU A 58 -3.76 -7.47 -3.83
N GLU A 59 -3.38 -6.73 -4.85
CA GLU A 59 -2.01 -6.68 -5.36
C GLU A 59 -1.38 -5.31 -5.08
N GLU A 60 -0.15 -5.32 -4.56
CA GLU A 60 0.60 -4.09 -4.32
C GLU A 60 1.26 -3.63 -5.63
N ILE A 61 1.02 -2.37 -6.00
CA ILE A 61 1.32 -1.87 -7.34
C ILE A 61 2.80 -1.74 -7.65
N PHE A 62 3.64 -1.36 -6.67
CA PHE A 62 5.10 -1.27 -6.87
C PHE A 62 5.73 -2.65 -6.95
N THR A 63 5.24 -3.59 -6.17
CA THR A 63 5.70 -4.99 -6.24
C THR A 63 5.38 -5.59 -7.61
N ARG A 64 4.20 -5.31 -8.16
CA ARG A 64 3.83 -5.75 -9.50
C ARG A 64 4.72 -5.13 -10.58
N ALA A 65 5.01 -3.84 -10.47
CA ALA A 65 5.80 -3.12 -11.48
C ALA A 65 7.30 -3.34 -11.36
N HIS A 66 7.83 -3.44 -10.13
CA HIS A 66 9.26 -3.41 -9.85
C HIS A 66 9.78 -4.58 -9.00
N GLY A 67 8.92 -5.52 -8.62
CA GLY A 67 9.28 -6.71 -7.85
C GLY A 67 9.28 -6.53 -6.33
N ARG A 68 9.12 -5.31 -5.83
CA ARG A 68 9.09 -5.00 -4.40
C ARG A 68 8.45 -3.63 -4.13
N PRO A 69 7.96 -3.39 -2.90
CA PRO A 69 7.38 -2.10 -2.53
C PRO A 69 8.37 -0.95 -2.63
N ALA A 70 7.85 0.28 -2.72
CA ALA A 70 8.67 1.48 -2.79
C ALA A 70 9.35 1.79 -1.44
N ARG A 71 10.56 2.35 -1.49
CA ARG A 71 11.22 2.93 -0.32
C ARG A 71 10.67 4.32 -0.06
N THR A 72 10.12 4.55 1.13
CA THR A 72 9.40 5.80 1.42
C THR A 72 9.86 6.51 2.68
N PHE A 73 10.62 5.86 3.57
CA PHE A 73 10.99 6.43 4.86
C PHE A 73 12.45 6.13 5.22
N PRO A 74 13.19 7.08 5.81
CA PRO A 74 12.86 8.51 5.87
C PRO A 74 13.02 9.19 4.51
N VAL A 75 12.26 10.26 4.26
CA VAL A 75 12.20 10.90 2.94
C VAL A 75 13.54 11.41 2.43
N ARG A 76 14.42 11.86 3.33
CA ARG A 76 15.75 12.38 2.98
C ARG A 76 16.72 11.29 2.55
N PHE A 77 16.51 10.07 3.03
CA PHE A 77 17.32 8.90 2.69
C PHE A 77 16.47 7.63 2.75
N PRO A 78 15.61 7.39 1.76
CA PRO A 78 14.64 6.31 1.82
C PRO A 78 15.30 4.92 1.93
N LEU A 79 14.99 4.21 3.01
CA LEU A 79 15.46 2.87 3.31
C LEU A 79 14.32 1.88 3.54
N LEU A 80 13.28 2.29 4.26
CA LEU A 80 12.18 1.43 4.66
C LEU A 80 11.01 1.53 3.69
N ARG A 81 10.36 0.39 3.44
CA ARG A 81 9.22 0.23 2.53
C ARG A 81 7.92 0.20 3.32
N LEU A 82 7.47 1.37 3.80
CA LEU A 82 6.34 1.48 4.72
C LEU A 82 5.01 1.78 4.04
N ASP A 83 5.04 2.62 3.00
CA ASP A 83 3.82 3.09 2.34
C ASP A 83 3.52 2.20 1.13
N ARG A 84 2.27 1.86 0.96
CA ARG A 84 1.80 0.91 -0.05
C ARG A 84 0.52 1.37 -0.70
N ILE A 85 0.33 0.93 -1.95
CA ILE A 85 -0.93 1.06 -2.68
C ILE A 85 -1.30 -0.33 -3.20
N TYR A 86 -2.43 -0.82 -2.76
CA TYR A 86 -2.99 -2.12 -3.20
C TYR A 86 -4.21 -1.88 -4.08
N VAL A 87 -4.37 -2.72 -5.09
CA VAL A 87 -5.54 -2.69 -5.98
C VAL A 87 -6.14 -4.08 -6.15
N LYS A 88 -7.45 -4.10 -6.39
CA LYS A 88 -8.20 -5.29 -6.77
C LYS A 88 -9.22 -4.90 -7.84
N ASN A 89 -9.37 -5.71 -8.88
CA ASN A 89 -10.27 -5.43 -10.01
C ASN A 89 -9.97 -4.07 -10.69
N ALA A 90 -8.72 -3.65 -10.66
CA ALA A 90 -8.25 -2.42 -11.28
C ALA A 90 -6.80 -2.60 -11.72
N HIS A 91 -6.36 -1.76 -12.64
CA HIS A 91 -4.99 -1.76 -13.14
C HIS A 91 -4.31 -0.45 -12.77
N ALA A 92 -3.09 -0.52 -12.24
CA ALA A 92 -2.28 0.66 -11.95
C ALA A 92 -1.17 0.82 -12.98
N SER A 93 -0.92 2.05 -13.40
CA SER A 93 0.22 2.41 -14.25
C SER A 93 1.02 3.55 -13.65
N SER A 94 2.27 3.66 -14.08
CA SER A 94 3.19 4.73 -13.67
C SER A 94 3.34 4.89 -12.14
N PRO A 95 3.54 3.78 -11.37
CA PRO A 95 3.76 3.92 -9.94
C PRO A 95 5.09 4.63 -9.69
N THR A 96 5.04 5.74 -8.94
CA THR A 96 6.19 6.62 -8.73
C THR A 96 6.31 7.04 -7.26
N ALA A 97 7.52 6.96 -6.72
CA ALA A 97 7.85 7.53 -5.42
C ALA A 97 8.44 8.94 -5.65
N LEU A 98 7.81 9.95 -5.06
CA LEU A 98 8.15 11.35 -5.29
C LEU A 98 9.13 11.84 -4.22
N ALA A 99 10.38 11.37 -4.25
CA ALA A 99 11.42 11.76 -3.30
C ALA A 99 12.09 13.11 -3.68
N LEU A 100 11.29 14.09 -4.10
CA LEU A 100 11.78 15.40 -4.52
C LEU A 100 12.06 16.32 -3.34
N LEU A 101 12.98 17.28 -3.52
CA LEU A 101 13.37 18.28 -2.51
C LEU A 101 12.17 19.01 -1.88
N ASN A 102 11.14 19.30 -2.67
CA ASN A 102 9.96 20.01 -2.22
C ASN A 102 9.15 19.26 -1.16
N TRP A 103 9.22 17.94 -1.16
CA TRP A 103 8.44 17.11 -0.23
C TRP A 103 9.14 16.87 1.11
N ARG A 104 10.46 17.04 1.18
CA ARG A 104 11.24 16.81 2.40
C ARG A 104 10.83 17.69 3.57
N HIS A 105 10.24 18.85 3.30
CA HIS A 105 9.82 19.82 4.33
C HIS A 105 8.37 19.59 4.80
N LEU A 106 7.62 18.77 4.06
CA LEU A 106 6.20 18.55 4.32
C LEU A 106 5.91 17.26 5.07
N SER A 107 6.75 16.24 4.89
CA SER A 107 6.58 14.94 5.52
C SER A 107 7.93 14.23 5.64
N ASP A 108 8.05 13.33 6.61
CA ASP A 108 9.18 12.40 6.72
C ASP A 108 9.02 11.16 5.85
N HIS A 109 7.85 10.98 5.22
CA HIS A 109 7.60 9.96 4.20
C HIS A 109 7.63 10.56 2.79
N ALA A 110 8.16 9.82 1.81
CA ALA A 110 8.04 10.18 0.42
C ALA A 110 6.63 9.87 -0.07
N PRO A 111 5.96 10.81 -0.78
CA PRO A 111 4.65 10.52 -1.34
C PRO A 111 4.75 9.51 -2.48
N LEU A 112 3.70 8.71 -2.64
CA LEU A 112 3.54 7.78 -3.75
C LEU A 112 2.41 8.25 -4.66
N SER A 113 2.57 8.04 -5.96
CA SER A 113 1.51 8.31 -6.92
C SER A 113 1.40 7.18 -7.95
N ALA A 114 0.22 7.02 -8.50
CA ALA A 114 -0.04 6.10 -9.61
C ALA A 114 -1.34 6.50 -10.33
N GLU A 115 -1.47 6.08 -11.57
CA GLU A 115 -2.72 6.17 -12.30
C GLU A 115 -3.47 4.84 -12.13
N ILE A 116 -4.75 4.91 -11.76
CA ILE A 116 -5.59 3.75 -11.57
C ILE A 116 -6.62 3.70 -12.70
N HIS A 117 -6.63 2.59 -13.43
CA HIS A 117 -7.58 2.32 -14.51
C HIS A 117 -8.65 1.35 -14.02
N LEU A 118 -9.88 1.81 -14.04
CA LEU A 118 -11.02 1.05 -13.52
C LEU A 118 -11.64 0.11 -14.57
#